data_6bf236eae9e9cfb2e7d7931468358dec
#
_entry.id   6bf236eae9e9cfb2e7d7931468358dec
#
_cell.length_a   1.000
_cell.length_b   1.000
_cell.length_c   1.000
_cell.angle_alpha   90.00
_cell.angle_beta   90.00
_cell.angle_gamma   90.00
#
_symmetry.space_group_name_H-M   'P 1'
#
loop_
_entity.id
_entity.type
_entity.pdbx_description
1 polymer ?
#
loop_
_entity_poly.entity_id
_entity_poly.type
_entity_poly.pdbx_seq_one_letter_code
_entity_poly.pdbx_strand_id
1 'polypeptide(L)'
;MELIEKLKWRYAAKAMNGEEVSQEKMDNIIEAASLAPTSSGLQPFEIIDITNQEIKNKIKAIAWNQSVVADCSHLLVFAAWDTYTADRINKMFDLTNEVRGFKNEGWENYRKQLLNSYPQKDAEENFNHAAKQAYIAFSQAIIAAAFQGVDTTPIEGFDPLALDKILGLKEKGLRSCVILAVGYRDAE
;
A
#
# COMPACT_ATOMS: atom_id res chain seq x y z
N MET A 1 -17.20 19.20 3.01
CA MET A 1 -17.67 17.98 3.67
C MET A 1 -16.64 17.57 4.72
N GLU A 2 -17.08 17.39 5.94
CA GLU A 2 -16.19 17.05 7.06
C GLU A 2 -15.75 15.58 7.04
N LEU A 3 -14.64 15.27 7.72
CA LEU A 3 -14.06 13.93 7.79
C LEU A 3 -15.12 12.86 8.18
N ILE A 4 -15.90 13.12 9.22
CA ILE A 4 -16.90 12.15 9.71
C ILE A 4 -17.99 11.88 8.67
N GLU A 5 -18.40 12.89 7.90
CA GLU A 5 -19.38 12.71 6.81
C GLU A 5 -18.82 11.81 5.71
N LYS A 6 -17.53 11.97 5.34
CA LYS A 6 -16.87 11.11 4.37
C LYS A 6 -16.71 9.68 4.86
N LEU A 7 -16.39 9.48 6.13
CA LEU A 7 -16.31 8.15 6.72
C LEU A 7 -17.69 7.46 6.79
N LYS A 8 -18.78 8.21 6.97
CA LYS A 8 -20.15 7.68 6.92
C LYS A 8 -20.61 7.39 5.48
N TRP A 9 -20.14 8.19 4.51
CA TRP A 9 -20.49 8.04 3.09
C TRP A 9 -19.86 6.78 2.48
N ARG A 10 -18.61 6.47 2.86
CA ARG A 10 -17.87 5.34 2.28
C ARG A 10 -18.34 4.00 2.87
N TYR A 11 -18.42 2.98 2.04
CA TYR A 11 -18.54 1.58 2.45
C TYR A 11 -17.77 0.68 1.46
N ALA A 12 -17.61 -0.60 1.79
CA ALA A 12 -16.98 -1.56 0.90
C ALA A 12 -18.00 -2.05 -0.14
N ALA A 13 -18.07 -1.37 -1.27
CA ALA A 13 -18.92 -1.74 -2.40
C ALA A 13 -18.57 -3.13 -2.91
N LYS A 14 -19.57 -3.96 -3.19
CA LYS A 14 -19.37 -5.34 -3.68
C LYS A 14 -19.30 -5.44 -5.20
N ALA A 15 -19.79 -4.41 -5.89
CA ALA A 15 -19.72 -4.26 -7.33
C ALA A 15 -19.26 -2.84 -7.68
N MET A 16 -18.53 -2.71 -8.80
CA MET A 16 -18.12 -1.43 -9.38
C MET A 16 -18.61 -1.35 -10.81
N ASN A 17 -18.91 -0.13 -11.27
CA ASN A 17 -19.53 0.11 -12.58
C ASN A 17 -18.53 0.11 -13.75
N GLY A 18 -17.24 -0.07 -13.49
CA GLY A 18 -16.18 -0.07 -14.52
C GLY A 18 -15.76 1.32 -15.02
N GLU A 19 -16.33 2.40 -14.49
CA GLU A 19 -15.92 3.76 -14.82
C GLU A 19 -14.48 4.03 -14.34
N GLU A 20 -13.68 4.70 -15.18
CA GLU A 20 -12.29 5.01 -14.87
C GLU A 20 -12.19 6.15 -13.84
N VAL A 21 -11.36 5.96 -12.84
CA VAL A 21 -10.94 7.02 -11.92
C VAL A 21 -9.85 7.84 -12.61
N SER A 22 -10.00 9.17 -12.63
CA SER A 22 -9.02 10.04 -13.29
C SER A 22 -7.65 9.95 -12.63
N GLN A 23 -6.58 10.12 -13.42
CA GLN A 23 -5.21 10.10 -12.93
C GLN A 23 -4.97 11.09 -11.80
N GLU A 24 -5.53 12.30 -11.88
CA GLU A 24 -5.44 13.32 -10.83
C GLU A 24 -5.97 12.80 -9.48
N LYS A 25 -7.11 12.11 -9.48
CA LYS A 25 -7.67 11.52 -8.27
C LYS A 25 -6.80 10.38 -7.73
N MET A 26 -6.27 9.54 -8.63
CA MET A 26 -5.38 8.46 -8.25
C MET A 26 -4.06 8.98 -7.67
N ASP A 27 -3.48 10.02 -8.26
CA ASP A 27 -2.26 10.66 -7.76
C ASP A 27 -2.49 11.19 -6.33
N ASN A 28 -3.61 11.88 -6.07
CA ASN A 28 -3.97 12.35 -4.73
C ASN A 28 -4.15 11.21 -3.71
N ILE A 29 -4.73 10.08 -4.13
CA ILE A 29 -4.93 8.91 -3.27
C ILE A 29 -3.58 8.26 -2.92
N ILE A 30 -2.70 8.09 -3.91
CA ILE A 30 -1.37 7.48 -3.73
C ILE A 30 -0.47 8.41 -2.93
N GLU A 31 -0.51 9.72 -3.19
CA GLU A 31 0.25 10.71 -2.42
C GLU A 31 -0.16 10.69 -0.95
N ALA A 32 -1.46 10.69 -0.66
CA ALA A 32 -1.95 10.60 0.72
C ALA A 32 -1.45 9.33 1.43
N ALA A 33 -1.42 8.19 0.75
CA ALA A 33 -0.85 6.95 1.28
C ALA A 33 0.67 7.09 1.53
N SER A 34 1.38 7.75 0.63
CA SER A 34 2.83 7.99 0.74
C SER A 34 3.20 8.94 1.90
N LEU A 35 2.27 9.80 2.31
CA LEU A 35 2.43 10.70 3.45
C LEU A 35 2.09 10.04 4.80
N ALA A 36 1.83 8.74 4.84
CA ALA A 36 1.51 8.02 6.05
C ALA A 36 2.65 8.09 7.10
N PRO A 37 2.32 8.37 8.37
CA PRO A 37 3.32 8.42 9.45
C PRO A 37 3.74 7.01 9.85
N THR A 38 4.78 6.49 9.22
CA THR A 38 5.30 5.15 9.50
C THR A 38 6.38 5.16 10.58
N SER A 39 6.52 4.03 11.28
CA SER A 39 7.55 3.83 12.29
C SER A 39 8.94 4.06 11.68
N SER A 40 9.77 4.83 12.39
CA SER A 40 11.14 5.18 11.98
C SER A 40 11.25 5.91 10.63
N GLY A 41 10.15 6.31 10.02
CA GLY A 41 10.11 6.97 8.72
C GLY A 41 10.65 6.12 7.56
N LEU A 42 10.75 4.81 7.73
CA LEU A 42 11.35 3.92 6.73
C LEU A 42 10.42 3.59 5.56
N GLN A 43 9.10 3.79 5.70
CA GLN A 43 8.10 3.47 4.66
C GLN A 43 8.36 2.09 4.02
N PRO A 44 8.35 0.99 4.80
CA PRO A 44 8.84 -0.32 4.36
C PRO A 44 7.81 -1.06 3.52
N PHE A 45 7.27 -0.43 2.49
CA PHE A 45 6.27 -0.98 1.58
C PHE A 45 6.32 -0.29 0.22
N GLU A 46 5.72 -0.94 -0.75
CA GLU A 46 5.42 -0.38 -2.08
C GLU A 46 3.92 -0.48 -2.35
N ILE A 47 3.40 0.48 -3.11
CA ILE A 47 2.03 0.48 -3.62
C ILE A 47 2.12 0.18 -5.11
N ILE A 48 1.52 -0.93 -5.52
CA ILE A 48 1.51 -1.38 -6.91
C ILE A 48 0.13 -1.10 -7.48
N ASP A 49 0.04 -0.23 -8.46
CA ASP A 49 -1.20 0.10 -9.16
C ASP A 49 -1.37 -0.79 -10.39
N ILE A 50 -2.49 -1.51 -10.46
CA ILE A 50 -2.81 -2.48 -11.51
C ILE A 50 -4.07 -2.05 -12.24
N THR A 51 -3.91 -1.65 -13.51
CA THR A 51 -5.01 -1.34 -14.43
C THR A 51 -5.21 -2.42 -15.50
N ASN A 52 -4.18 -3.27 -15.70
CA ASN A 52 -4.24 -4.33 -16.69
C ASN A 52 -5.31 -5.37 -16.37
N GLN A 53 -6.30 -5.52 -17.25
CA GLN A 53 -7.46 -6.39 -17.04
C GLN A 53 -7.10 -7.87 -16.94
N GLU A 54 -6.09 -8.35 -17.68
CA GLU A 54 -5.67 -9.75 -17.61
C GLU A 54 -5.06 -10.07 -16.23
N ILE A 55 -4.28 -9.14 -15.68
CA ILE A 55 -3.69 -9.27 -14.34
C ILE A 55 -4.79 -9.22 -13.29
N LYS A 56 -5.74 -8.28 -13.37
CA LYS A 56 -6.89 -8.21 -12.46
C LYS A 56 -7.70 -9.50 -12.48
N ASN A 57 -7.92 -10.10 -13.65
CA ASN A 57 -8.64 -11.38 -13.77
C ASN A 57 -7.87 -12.55 -13.12
N LYS A 58 -6.54 -12.59 -13.25
CA LYS A 58 -5.70 -13.59 -12.56
C LYS A 58 -5.79 -13.42 -11.04
N ILE A 59 -5.78 -12.17 -10.56
CA ILE A 59 -5.90 -11.88 -9.13
C ILE A 59 -7.30 -12.21 -8.63
N LYS A 60 -8.36 -11.91 -9.38
CA LYS A 60 -9.73 -12.31 -9.04
C LYS A 60 -9.85 -13.81 -8.76
N ALA A 61 -9.21 -14.65 -9.59
CA ALA A 61 -9.27 -16.11 -9.44
C ALA A 61 -8.68 -16.60 -8.11
N ILE A 62 -7.68 -15.91 -7.57
CA ILE A 62 -7.03 -16.22 -6.28
C ILE A 62 -7.62 -15.41 -5.10
N ALA A 63 -8.55 -14.50 -5.37
CA ALA A 63 -9.25 -13.65 -4.40
C ALA A 63 -10.73 -14.06 -4.28
N TRP A 64 -11.00 -15.34 -4.15
CA TRP A 64 -12.32 -15.96 -3.97
C TRP A 64 -13.34 -15.54 -5.02
N ASN A 65 -12.90 -15.28 -6.24
CA ASN A 65 -13.70 -14.80 -7.37
C ASN A 65 -14.51 -13.53 -7.09
N GLN A 66 -14.04 -12.67 -6.19
CA GLN A 66 -14.70 -11.39 -5.93
C GLN A 66 -14.71 -10.53 -7.19
N SER A 67 -15.90 -10.20 -7.70
CA SER A 67 -16.04 -9.45 -8.96
C SER A 67 -15.40 -8.08 -8.91
N VAL A 68 -15.48 -7.40 -7.77
CA VAL A 68 -14.91 -6.07 -7.53
C VAL A 68 -13.42 -5.97 -7.86
N VAL A 69 -12.66 -7.09 -7.76
CA VAL A 69 -11.23 -7.14 -8.12
C VAL A 69 -11.00 -6.92 -9.61
N ALA A 70 -11.89 -7.42 -10.45
CA ALA A 70 -11.81 -7.25 -11.91
C ALA A 70 -12.55 -6.00 -12.41
N ASP A 71 -13.62 -5.63 -11.72
CA ASP A 71 -14.55 -4.57 -12.15
C ASP A 71 -14.07 -3.16 -11.72
N CYS A 72 -13.12 -3.07 -10.78
CA CYS A 72 -12.55 -1.81 -10.33
C CYS A 72 -11.74 -1.10 -11.45
N SER A 73 -11.64 0.22 -11.37
CA SER A 73 -10.76 1.02 -12.23
C SER A 73 -9.29 0.66 -11.96
N HIS A 74 -8.87 0.79 -10.72
CA HIS A 74 -7.52 0.51 -10.24
C HIS A 74 -7.54 -0.52 -9.12
N LEU A 75 -6.60 -1.46 -9.14
CA LEU A 75 -6.37 -2.41 -8.07
C LEU A 75 -5.02 -2.11 -7.41
N LEU A 76 -5.04 -1.47 -6.24
CA LEU A 76 -3.82 -1.18 -5.51
C LEU A 76 -3.43 -2.36 -4.63
N VAL A 77 -2.22 -2.86 -4.81
CA VAL A 77 -1.63 -3.89 -3.94
C VAL A 77 -0.59 -3.23 -3.04
N PHE A 78 -0.82 -3.32 -1.73
CA PHE A 78 0.14 -2.88 -0.73
C PHE A 78 1.04 -4.06 -0.39
N ALA A 79 2.31 -3.96 -0.75
CA ALA A 79 3.31 -4.98 -0.54
C ALA A 79 4.41 -4.47 0.40
N ALA A 80 4.63 -5.16 1.52
CA ALA A 80 5.61 -4.78 2.51
C ALA A 80 6.97 -5.45 2.25
N TRP A 81 8.03 -4.86 2.77
CA TRP A 81 9.35 -5.48 2.76
C TRP A 81 9.32 -6.82 3.48
N ASP A 82 9.88 -7.82 2.87
CA ASP A 82 10.06 -9.15 3.47
C ASP A 82 11.05 -9.14 4.63
N THR A 83 12.04 -8.22 4.57
CA THR A 83 13.02 -8.01 5.62
C THR A 83 13.59 -6.59 5.56
N TYR A 84 14.20 -6.13 6.65
CA TYR A 84 14.92 -4.87 6.73
C TYR A 84 16.40 -5.12 6.46
N THR A 85 16.87 -4.82 5.24
CA THR A 85 18.28 -4.87 4.91
C THR A 85 18.99 -3.57 5.25
N ALA A 86 20.32 -3.63 5.44
CA ALA A 86 21.12 -2.42 5.63
C ALA A 86 20.97 -1.44 4.45
N ASP A 87 20.91 -1.94 3.23
CA ASP A 87 20.78 -1.12 2.02
C ASP A 87 19.45 -0.36 2.00
N ARG A 88 18.34 -1.03 2.35
CA ARG A 88 17.00 -0.40 2.43
C ARG A 88 16.96 0.70 3.49
N ILE A 89 17.50 0.43 4.68
CA ILE A 89 17.60 1.44 5.75
C ILE A 89 18.43 2.61 5.28
N ASN A 90 19.62 2.35 4.73
CA ASN A 90 20.53 3.40 4.26
C ASN A 90 19.88 4.28 3.18
N LYS A 91 19.23 3.67 2.19
CA LYS A 91 18.54 4.38 1.10
C LYS A 91 17.50 5.38 1.64
N MET A 92 16.71 4.98 2.64
CA MET A 92 15.68 5.87 3.21
C MET A 92 16.29 7.02 4.02
N PHE A 93 17.36 6.76 4.77
CA PHE A 93 18.09 7.82 5.49
C PHE A 93 18.77 8.79 4.54
N ASP A 94 19.39 8.30 3.48
CA ASP A 94 20.05 9.12 2.47
C ASP A 94 19.03 9.99 1.72
N LEU A 95 17.89 9.43 1.31
CA LEU A 95 16.78 10.18 0.72
C LEU A 95 16.26 11.28 1.67
N THR A 96 16.09 10.95 2.94
CA THR A 96 15.62 11.92 3.95
C THR A 96 16.62 13.08 4.10
N ASN A 97 17.91 12.78 4.13
CA ASN A 97 18.98 13.80 4.22
C ASN A 97 19.00 14.68 2.96
N GLU A 98 18.83 14.08 1.78
CA GLU A 98 18.78 14.78 0.50
C GLU A 98 17.60 15.77 0.46
N VAL A 99 16.38 15.28 0.77
CA VAL A 99 15.16 16.11 0.77
C VAL A 99 15.25 17.24 1.80
N ARG A 100 15.85 17.01 2.97
CA ARG A 100 16.05 18.03 4.00
C ARG A 100 17.20 19.01 3.68
N GLY A 101 18.10 18.63 2.80
CA GLY A 101 19.28 19.44 2.45
C GLY A 101 20.37 19.48 3.52
N PHE A 102 20.29 18.68 4.58
CA PHE A 102 21.28 18.58 5.64
C PHE A 102 21.28 17.23 6.35
N LYS A 103 22.42 16.91 6.99
CA LYS A 103 22.56 15.76 7.90
C LYS A 103 22.43 16.22 9.35
N ASN A 104 21.64 15.50 10.12
CA ASN A 104 21.47 15.73 11.55
C ASN A 104 22.15 14.60 12.34
N GLU A 105 23.01 14.95 13.32
CA GLU A 105 23.76 13.96 14.10
C GLU A 105 22.84 12.98 14.85
N GLY A 106 21.75 13.46 15.45
CA GLY A 106 20.78 12.63 16.14
C GLY A 106 20.12 11.63 15.20
N TRP A 107 19.80 12.06 13.97
CA TRP A 107 19.23 11.23 12.91
C TRP A 107 20.21 10.14 12.44
N GLU A 108 21.50 10.49 12.26
CA GLU A 108 22.54 9.53 11.89
C GLU A 108 22.84 8.53 13.02
N ASN A 109 22.75 8.93 14.28
CA ASN A 109 22.87 8.02 15.41
C ASN A 109 21.67 7.06 15.48
N TYR A 110 20.47 7.52 15.17
CA TYR A 110 19.28 6.68 15.03
C TYR A 110 19.42 5.66 13.88
N ARG A 111 19.96 6.10 12.71
CA ARG A 111 20.32 5.20 11.61
C ARG A 111 21.20 4.03 12.08
N LYS A 112 22.27 4.32 12.84
CA LYS A 112 23.16 3.28 13.38
C LYS A 112 22.41 2.30 14.30
N GLN A 113 21.49 2.79 15.12
CA GLN A 113 20.67 1.93 15.99
C GLN A 113 19.79 0.99 15.17
N LEU A 114 19.14 1.49 14.10
CA LEU A 114 18.31 0.66 13.24
C LEU A 114 19.14 -0.37 12.47
N LEU A 115 20.31 0.00 11.96
CA LEU A 115 21.24 -0.92 11.27
C LEU A 115 21.72 -2.05 12.20
N ASN A 116 21.86 -1.78 13.50
CA ASN A 116 22.26 -2.79 14.48
C ASN A 116 21.09 -3.67 14.98
N SER A 117 19.85 -3.24 14.79
CA SER A 117 18.68 -3.94 15.35
C SER A 117 17.87 -4.70 14.31
N TYR A 118 17.41 -4.04 13.25
CA TYR A 118 16.48 -4.64 12.29
C TYR A 118 17.06 -5.82 11.50
N PRO A 119 18.29 -5.75 10.94
CA PRO A 119 18.85 -6.87 10.17
C PRO A 119 19.12 -8.14 11.00
N GLN A 120 19.13 -8.02 12.33
CA GLN A 120 19.35 -9.14 13.24
C GLN A 120 18.05 -9.87 13.64
N LYS A 121 16.90 -9.28 13.33
CA LYS A 121 15.60 -9.84 13.65
C LYS A 121 15.22 -10.95 12.68
N ASP A 122 14.35 -11.83 13.15
CA ASP A 122 13.68 -12.82 12.32
C ASP A 122 12.92 -12.18 11.15
N ALA A 123 12.95 -12.84 9.98
CA ALA A 123 12.31 -12.31 8.77
C ALA A 123 10.79 -12.14 8.94
N GLU A 124 10.13 -13.04 9.67
CA GLU A 124 8.69 -12.94 9.92
C GLU A 124 8.37 -11.79 10.89
N GLU A 125 9.21 -11.55 11.90
CA GLU A 125 9.08 -10.39 12.79
C GLU A 125 9.23 -9.08 11.98
N ASN A 126 10.22 -9.03 11.08
CA ASN A 126 10.45 -7.89 10.20
C ASN A 126 9.28 -7.65 9.26
N PHE A 127 8.79 -8.70 8.59
CA PHE A 127 7.65 -8.58 7.70
C PHE A 127 6.39 -8.11 8.45
N ASN A 128 6.09 -8.69 9.61
CA ASN A 128 4.94 -8.30 10.42
C ASN A 128 5.02 -6.83 10.87
N HIS A 129 6.21 -6.32 11.15
CA HIS A 129 6.40 -4.91 11.44
C HIS A 129 6.17 -4.04 10.19
N ALA A 130 6.75 -4.42 9.06
CA ALA A 130 6.60 -3.71 7.78
C ALA A 130 5.14 -3.69 7.30
N ALA A 131 4.44 -4.82 7.40
CA ALA A 131 3.03 -4.93 7.05
C ALA A 131 2.15 -3.96 7.82
N LYS A 132 2.38 -3.76 9.14
CA LYS A 132 1.64 -2.77 9.94
C LYS A 132 1.82 -1.35 9.39
N GLN A 133 2.99 -1.01 8.84
CA GLN A 133 3.23 0.30 8.22
C GLN A 133 2.47 0.42 6.90
N ALA A 134 2.40 -0.64 6.10
CA ALA A 134 1.57 -0.68 4.89
C ALA A 134 0.08 -0.47 5.20
N TYR A 135 -0.45 -1.03 6.30
CA TYR A 135 -1.83 -0.82 6.74
C TYR A 135 -2.12 0.62 7.17
N ILE A 136 -1.14 1.35 7.72
CA ILE A 136 -1.30 2.78 8.03
C ILE A 136 -1.49 3.57 6.72
N ALA A 137 -0.63 3.32 5.71
CA ALA A 137 -0.75 3.93 4.40
C ALA A 137 -2.05 3.55 3.68
N PHE A 138 -2.43 2.28 3.75
CA PHE A 138 -3.68 1.75 3.23
C PHE A 138 -4.91 2.47 3.79
N SER A 139 -4.95 2.72 5.10
CA SER A 139 -6.04 3.48 5.72
C SER A 139 -6.12 4.91 5.19
N GLN A 140 -4.97 5.57 4.97
CA GLN A 140 -4.95 6.92 4.40
C GLN A 140 -5.43 6.94 2.95
N ALA A 141 -5.08 5.94 2.13
CA ALA A 141 -5.61 5.79 0.78
C ALA A 141 -7.15 5.72 0.77
N ILE A 142 -7.73 4.93 1.67
CA ILE A 142 -9.19 4.79 1.80
C ILE A 142 -9.85 6.12 2.15
N ILE A 143 -9.27 6.87 3.10
CA ILE A 143 -9.78 8.17 3.52
C ILE A 143 -9.66 9.17 2.36
N ALA A 144 -8.51 9.25 1.71
CA ALA A 144 -8.28 10.15 0.58
C ALA A 144 -9.24 9.88 -0.57
N ALA A 145 -9.46 8.61 -0.91
CA ALA A 145 -10.43 8.22 -1.93
C ALA A 145 -11.85 8.71 -1.59
N ALA A 146 -12.28 8.58 -0.33
CA ALA A 146 -13.56 9.08 0.11
C ALA A 146 -13.70 10.60 -0.06
N PHE A 147 -12.61 11.36 0.18
CA PHE A 147 -12.60 12.81 -0.07
C PHE A 147 -12.67 13.16 -1.56
N GLN A 148 -12.10 12.32 -2.42
CA GLN A 148 -12.18 12.46 -3.89
C GLN A 148 -13.53 12.00 -4.46
N GLY A 149 -14.44 11.46 -3.63
CA GLY A 149 -15.71 10.88 -4.09
C GLY A 149 -15.50 9.56 -4.85
N VAL A 150 -14.43 8.83 -4.53
CA VAL A 150 -14.06 7.55 -5.12
C VAL A 150 -14.32 6.44 -4.11
N ASP A 151 -14.93 5.35 -4.56
CA ASP A 151 -15.21 4.19 -3.74
C ASP A 151 -13.98 3.27 -3.61
N THR A 152 -13.89 2.63 -2.47
CA THR A 152 -12.83 1.66 -2.21
C THR A 152 -13.37 0.43 -1.49
N THR A 153 -12.85 -0.74 -1.87
CA THR A 153 -13.13 -2.00 -1.20
C THR A 153 -11.84 -2.63 -0.71
N PRO A 154 -11.62 -2.64 0.63
CA PRO A 154 -10.52 -3.34 1.27
C PRO A 154 -10.69 -4.86 1.12
N ILE A 155 -9.62 -5.57 0.76
CA ILE A 155 -9.64 -7.01 0.53
C ILE A 155 -8.42 -7.67 1.19
N GLU A 156 -8.67 -8.55 2.16
CA GLU A 156 -7.70 -9.49 2.73
C GLU A 156 -7.95 -10.93 2.24
N GLY A 157 -9.12 -11.16 1.64
CA GLY A 157 -9.55 -12.47 1.14
C GLY A 157 -8.91 -12.81 -0.20
N PHE A 158 -7.64 -13.20 -0.19
CA PHE A 158 -6.89 -13.71 -1.34
C PHE A 158 -5.77 -14.66 -0.88
N ASP A 159 -5.18 -15.39 -1.83
CA ASP A 159 -3.97 -16.19 -1.59
C ASP A 159 -2.72 -15.31 -1.77
N PRO A 160 -2.01 -14.93 -0.68
CA PRO A 160 -0.86 -14.03 -0.78
C PRO A 160 0.32 -14.66 -1.53
N LEU A 161 0.57 -15.97 -1.41
CA LEU A 161 1.66 -16.62 -2.13
C LEU A 161 1.41 -16.66 -3.64
N ALA A 162 0.16 -16.87 -4.04
CA ALA A 162 -0.22 -16.81 -5.44
C ALA A 162 -0.14 -15.38 -5.99
N LEU A 163 -0.53 -14.36 -5.21
CA LEU A 163 -0.41 -12.95 -5.60
C LEU A 163 1.06 -12.55 -5.75
N ASP A 164 1.91 -12.92 -4.78
CA ASP A 164 3.34 -12.65 -4.83
C ASP A 164 3.98 -13.23 -6.10
N LYS A 165 3.56 -14.44 -6.50
CA LYS A 165 4.01 -15.09 -7.74
C LYS A 165 3.51 -14.35 -9.00
N ILE A 166 2.24 -13.94 -9.04
CA ILE A 166 1.67 -13.21 -10.18
C ILE A 166 2.44 -11.91 -10.43
N LEU A 167 2.83 -11.22 -9.35
CA LEU A 167 3.48 -9.91 -9.44
C LEU A 167 5.01 -9.95 -9.35
N GLY A 168 5.61 -11.13 -9.15
CA GLY A 168 7.06 -11.28 -8.99
C GLY A 168 7.60 -10.51 -7.78
N LEU A 169 6.89 -10.56 -6.63
CA LEU A 169 7.23 -9.77 -5.46
C LEU A 169 8.46 -10.31 -4.73
N LYS A 170 8.65 -11.62 -4.73
CA LYS A 170 9.77 -12.26 -4.06
C LYS A 170 11.12 -11.77 -4.57
N GLU A 171 11.26 -11.61 -5.87
CA GLU A 171 12.48 -11.12 -6.52
C GLU A 171 12.79 -9.66 -6.18
N LYS A 172 11.77 -8.92 -5.71
CA LYS A 172 11.87 -7.54 -5.23
C LYS A 172 12.05 -7.46 -3.71
N GLY A 173 12.04 -8.61 -3.02
CA GLY A 173 12.08 -8.68 -1.57
C GLY A 173 10.80 -8.12 -0.92
N LEU A 174 9.65 -8.33 -1.57
CA LEU A 174 8.34 -7.85 -1.12
C LEU A 174 7.41 -9.03 -0.88
N ARG A 175 6.42 -8.82 -0.01
CA ARG A 175 5.29 -9.72 0.22
C ARG A 175 4.00 -8.92 0.25
N SER A 176 2.96 -9.40 -0.41
CA SER A 176 1.65 -8.75 -0.40
C SER A 176 1.00 -8.78 0.99
N CYS A 177 0.35 -7.66 1.37
CA CYS A 177 -0.34 -7.51 2.65
C CYS A 177 -1.85 -7.42 2.47
N VAL A 178 -2.29 -6.51 1.61
CA VAL A 178 -3.69 -6.18 1.44
C VAL A 178 -3.91 -5.55 0.06
N ILE A 179 -5.11 -5.70 -0.48
CA ILE A 179 -5.51 -5.16 -1.77
C ILE A 179 -6.61 -4.12 -1.56
N LEU A 180 -6.59 -3.05 -2.34
CA LEU A 180 -7.63 -2.04 -2.41
C LEU A 180 -8.17 -1.94 -3.83
N ALA A 181 -9.41 -2.37 -4.04
CA ALA A 181 -10.11 -2.07 -5.27
C ALA A 181 -10.61 -0.62 -5.21
N VAL A 182 -10.32 0.16 -6.25
CA VAL A 182 -10.62 1.60 -6.36
C VAL A 182 -11.45 1.84 -7.61
N GLY A 183 -12.57 2.54 -7.48
CA GLY A 183 -13.49 2.79 -8.59
C GLY A 183 -14.74 3.54 -8.15
N TYR A 184 -15.82 3.34 -8.87
CA TYR A 184 -17.11 3.89 -8.51
C TYR A 184 -18.10 2.72 -8.30
N ARG A 185 -18.89 2.80 -7.21
CA ARG A 185 -19.89 1.79 -6.89
C ARG A 185 -20.91 1.66 -8.01
N ASP A 186 -21.31 0.44 -8.30
CA ASP A 186 -22.48 0.23 -9.15
C ASP A 186 -23.73 0.69 -8.40
N ALA A 187 -24.65 1.33 -9.12
CA ALA A 187 -25.93 1.72 -8.58
C ALA A 187 -26.82 0.46 -8.54
N GLU A 188 -26.98 -0.13 -7.35
CA GLU A 188 -28.06 -1.06 -7.06
C GLU A 188 -29.36 -0.33 -6.70
#